data_61a27bd4ea2ac7fe7425ca1562865e39
#
_entry.id   61a27bd4ea2ac7fe7425ca1562865e39
#
_cell.length_a   1.000
_cell.length_b   1.000
_cell.length_c   1.000
_cell.angle_alpha   90.00
_cell.angle_beta   90.00
_cell.angle_gamma   90.00
#
_symmetry.space_group_name_H-M   'P 1'
#
loop_
_entity.id
_entity.type
_entity.pdbx_description
1 polymer ?
#
loop_
_entity_poly.entity_id
_entity_poly.type
_entity_poly.pdbx_seq_one_letter_code
_entity_poly.pdbx_strand_id
1 'polypeptide(L)'
;MLNYKWIFFDIGSTLINEEKAYQDRIEQAIAGTNITYDAFYQRMLLSFKEGQKGDLIALQEFGLERPKWNSELETLYPDTKTVLEILHNRYKIGIIANQLPGLEERLEKFAIRQWTDLIISSADCGFSKPSSKIFQLALQQASCSASSAIMIGDRLDNDIVPAKALGMKTIWIKKGFSAYSPIQSPSEEPDFTINSLSDLLKIL
;
A
#
# COMPACT_ATOMS: atom_id res chain seq x y z
N MET A 1 25.64 4.56 -11.91
CA MET A 1 24.38 3.83 -11.66
C MET A 1 24.07 3.94 -10.18
N LEU A 2 22.85 4.36 -9.80
CA LEU A 2 22.42 4.33 -8.41
C LEU A 2 22.33 2.86 -7.99
N ASN A 3 23.09 2.50 -6.96
CA ASN A 3 23.20 1.10 -6.51
C ASN A 3 22.17 0.86 -5.40
N TYR A 4 20.88 0.71 -5.77
CA TYR A 4 19.85 0.34 -4.81
C TYR A 4 20.14 -1.08 -4.29
N LYS A 5 19.93 -1.27 -2.99
CA LYS A 5 20.14 -2.55 -2.30
C LYS A 5 18.83 -3.15 -1.82
N TRP A 6 17.88 -2.28 -1.45
CA TRP A 6 16.61 -2.67 -0.87
C TRP A 6 15.44 -2.08 -1.64
N ILE A 7 14.40 -2.88 -1.82
CA ILE A 7 13.09 -2.46 -2.28
C ILE A 7 12.10 -2.75 -1.16
N PHE A 8 11.44 -1.70 -0.66
CA PHE A 8 10.38 -1.82 0.31
C PHE A 8 9.02 -1.68 -0.38
N PHE A 9 8.12 -2.60 -0.10
CA PHE A 9 6.76 -2.57 -0.60
C PHE A 9 5.76 -2.29 0.53
N ASP A 10 4.71 -1.53 0.22
CA ASP A 10 3.45 -1.66 0.91
C ASP A 10 2.74 -2.96 0.48
N ILE A 11 1.66 -3.32 1.17
CA ILE A 11 0.92 -4.57 0.92
C ILE A 11 -0.41 -4.32 0.21
N GLY A 12 -1.34 -3.62 0.90
CA GLY A 12 -2.71 -3.41 0.40
C GLY A 12 -2.73 -2.56 -0.85
N SER A 13 -3.49 -2.95 -1.85
CA SER A 13 -3.54 -2.27 -3.15
C SER A 13 -2.18 -2.06 -3.83
N THR A 14 -1.10 -2.65 -3.28
CA THR A 14 0.26 -2.65 -3.85
C THR A 14 0.64 -4.05 -4.36
N LEU A 15 0.74 -5.03 -3.48
CA LEU A 15 0.97 -6.45 -3.79
C LEU A 15 -0.34 -7.25 -3.80
N ILE A 16 -1.32 -6.81 -3.03
CA ILE A 16 -2.60 -7.46 -2.79
C ILE A 16 -3.73 -6.62 -3.39
N ASN A 17 -4.61 -7.29 -4.16
CA ASN A 17 -5.85 -6.72 -4.64
C ASN A 17 -6.93 -6.82 -3.54
N GLU A 18 -7.41 -5.68 -3.09
CA GLU A 18 -8.40 -5.52 -2.02
C GLU A 18 -9.81 -5.21 -2.56
N GLU A 19 -10.03 -5.23 -3.87
CA GLU A 19 -11.29 -4.79 -4.49
C GLU A 19 -12.51 -5.52 -3.94
N LYS A 20 -12.43 -6.86 -3.82
CA LYS A 20 -13.53 -7.66 -3.28
C LYS A 20 -13.76 -7.42 -1.78
N ALA A 21 -12.72 -7.15 -1.03
CA ALA A 21 -12.83 -6.83 0.40
C ALA A 21 -13.43 -5.43 0.60
N TYR A 22 -13.14 -4.47 -0.26
CA TYR A 22 -13.82 -3.18 -0.29
C TYR A 22 -15.30 -3.31 -0.68
N GLN A 23 -15.62 -4.13 -1.69
CA GLN A 23 -16.99 -4.39 -2.09
C GLN A 23 -17.79 -4.96 -0.93
N ASP A 24 -17.31 -6.03 -0.30
CA ASP A 24 -17.94 -6.66 0.87
C ASP A 24 -18.15 -5.67 2.02
N ARG A 25 -17.16 -4.84 2.31
CA ARG A 25 -17.27 -3.81 3.35
C ARG A 25 -18.35 -2.78 3.04
N ILE A 26 -18.49 -2.34 1.79
CA ILE A 26 -19.52 -1.41 1.37
C ILE A 26 -20.91 -2.08 1.53
N GLU A 27 -21.06 -3.31 1.02
CA GLU A 27 -22.31 -4.06 1.11
C GLU A 27 -22.75 -4.26 2.58
N GLN A 28 -21.82 -4.60 3.47
CA GLN A 28 -22.10 -4.70 4.90
C GLN A 28 -22.46 -3.35 5.53
N ALA A 29 -21.80 -2.26 5.16
CA ALA A 29 -22.04 -0.93 5.72
C ALA A 29 -23.43 -0.42 5.38
N ILE A 30 -23.91 -0.64 4.16
CA ILE A 30 -25.23 -0.16 3.70
C ILE A 30 -26.38 -1.12 3.98
N ALA A 31 -26.10 -2.33 4.50
CA ALA A 31 -27.12 -3.34 4.78
C ALA A 31 -28.21 -2.79 5.70
N GLY A 32 -29.48 -2.98 5.31
CA GLY A 32 -30.64 -2.47 6.05
C GLY A 32 -30.90 -0.96 5.95
N THR A 33 -30.16 -0.25 5.08
CA THR A 33 -30.37 1.18 4.79
C THR A 33 -31.02 1.38 3.42
N ASN A 34 -31.36 2.63 3.10
CA ASN A 34 -31.82 3.02 1.75
C ASN A 34 -30.66 3.50 0.85
N ILE A 35 -29.41 3.37 1.30
CA ILE A 35 -28.23 3.81 0.56
C ILE A 35 -27.89 2.73 -0.47
N THR A 36 -27.76 3.10 -1.74
CA THR A 36 -27.34 2.17 -2.79
C THR A 36 -25.82 2.01 -2.79
N TYR A 37 -25.35 0.84 -3.27
CA TYR A 37 -23.92 0.59 -3.46
C TYR A 37 -23.28 1.69 -4.32
N ASP A 38 -23.91 2.05 -5.42
CA ASP A 38 -23.40 3.08 -6.33
C ASP A 38 -23.27 4.45 -5.63
N ALA A 39 -24.27 4.87 -4.87
CA ALA A 39 -24.23 6.14 -4.12
C ALA A 39 -23.04 6.17 -3.15
N PHE A 40 -22.83 5.09 -2.38
CA PHE A 40 -21.68 4.98 -1.48
C PHE A 40 -20.35 4.97 -2.23
N TYR A 41 -20.25 4.14 -3.27
CA TYR A 41 -19.04 4.01 -4.10
C TYR A 41 -18.63 5.33 -4.75
N GLN A 42 -19.59 6.05 -5.35
CA GLN A 42 -19.31 7.35 -5.98
C GLN A 42 -18.84 8.39 -4.95
N ARG A 43 -19.46 8.40 -3.76
CA ARG A 43 -19.05 9.31 -2.69
C ARG A 43 -17.62 8.99 -2.20
N MET A 44 -17.31 7.70 -2.01
CA MET A 44 -15.97 7.25 -1.66
C MET A 44 -14.94 7.63 -2.73
N LEU A 45 -15.27 7.40 -4.00
CA LEU A 45 -14.40 7.74 -5.13
C LEU A 45 -14.16 9.25 -5.24
N LEU A 46 -15.19 10.07 -5.02
CA LEU A 46 -15.06 11.53 -5.01
C LEU A 46 -14.09 11.99 -3.92
N SER A 47 -14.19 11.43 -2.71
CA SER A 47 -13.28 11.75 -1.63
C SER A 47 -11.81 11.41 -1.95
N PHE A 48 -11.56 10.28 -2.61
CA PHE A 48 -10.20 9.96 -3.08
C PHE A 48 -9.70 10.95 -4.13
N LYS A 49 -10.57 11.40 -5.05
CA LYS A 49 -10.24 12.47 -6.02
C LYS A 49 -9.96 13.82 -5.36
N GLU A 50 -10.46 14.04 -4.16
CA GLU A 50 -10.19 15.23 -3.34
C GLU A 50 -8.95 15.04 -2.43
N GLY A 51 -8.24 13.91 -2.53
CA GLY A 51 -7.06 13.60 -1.71
C GLY A 51 -7.39 13.19 -0.27
N GLN A 52 -8.62 12.75 -0.02
CA GLN A 52 -9.10 12.37 1.31
C GLN A 52 -9.13 10.83 1.47
N LYS A 53 -9.36 10.37 2.72
CA LYS A 53 -9.57 8.94 3.03
C LYS A 53 -11.00 8.54 2.69
N GLY A 54 -11.23 8.15 1.43
CA GLY A 54 -12.55 8.04 0.84
C GLY A 54 -13.53 7.13 1.57
N ASP A 55 -13.11 5.95 2.02
CA ASP A 55 -13.96 5.02 2.76
C ASP A 55 -14.44 5.62 4.09
N LEU A 56 -13.56 6.28 4.83
CA LEU A 56 -13.89 6.89 6.12
C LEU A 56 -14.83 8.09 5.96
N ILE A 57 -14.60 8.93 4.95
CA ILE A 57 -15.46 10.09 4.67
C ILE A 57 -16.87 9.63 4.26
N ALA A 58 -16.96 8.65 3.36
CA ALA A 58 -18.26 8.14 2.94
C ALA A 58 -19.05 7.53 4.12
N LEU A 59 -18.42 6.70 4.95
CA LEU A 59 -19.04 6.15 6.16
C LEU A 59 -19.54 7.26 7.10
N GLN A 60 -18.71 8.27 7.36
CA GLN A 60 -19.06 9.38 8.24
C GLN A 60 -20.25 10.18 7.70
N GLU A 61 -20.26 10.53 6.42
CA GLU A 61 -21.33 11.34 5.82
C GLU A 61 -22.67 10.62 5.74
N PHE A 62 -22.64 9.31 5.51
CA PHE A 62 -23.85 8.49 5.52
C PHE A 62 -24.27 8.06 6.93
N GLY A 63 -23.49 8.40 7.98
CA GLY A 63 -23.77 8.02 9.36
C GLY A 63 -23.69 6.51 9.60
N LEU A 64 -22.78 5.83 8.89
CA LEU A 64 -22.64 4.37 8.92
C LEU A 64 -21.47 3.95 9.80
N GLU A 65 -21.63 2.81 10.48
CA GLU A 65 -20.51 2.15 11.17
C GLU A 65 -19.55 1.50 10.17
N ARG A 66 -18.28 1.41 10.56
CA ARG A 66 -17.25 0.77 9.74
C ARG A 66 -17.25 -0.75 9.98
N PRO A 67 -17.66 -1.58 9.01
CA PRO A 67 -17.60 -3.03 9.15
C PRO A 67 -16.17 -3.54 9.27
N LYS A 68 -16.03 -4.75 9.83
CA LYS A 68 -14.72 -5.43 9.89
C LYS A 68 -14.20 -5.70 8.49
N TRP A 69 -12.90 -5.67 8.37
CA TRP A 69 -12.22 -6.03 7.13
C TRP A 69 -12.22 -7.56 6.95
N ASN A 70 -12.66 -8.01 5.78
CA ASN A 70 -12.66 -9.41 5.43
C ASN A 70 -11.43 -9.75 4.57
N SER A 71 -10.35 -10.13 5.23
CA SER A 71 -9.08 -10.46 4.57
C SER A 71 -9.13 -11.76 3.73
N GLU A 72 -10.17 -12.59 3.90
CA GLU A 72 -10.34 -13.81 3.08
C GLU A 72 -10.71 -13.49 1.62
N LEU A 73 -11.21 -12.28 1.36
CA LEU A 73 -11.55 -11.82 0.01
C LEU A 73 -10.38 -11.16 -0.74
N GLU A 74 -9.25 -11.00 -0.07
CA GLU A 74 -8.05 -10.46 -0.68
C GLU A 74 -7.38 -11.50 -1.59
N THR A 75 -6.80 -11.01 -2.67
CA THR A 75 -6.04 -11.85 -3.61
C THR A 75 -4.75 -11.13 -4.02
N LEU A 76 -3.75 -11.86 -4.48
CA LEU A 76 -2.60 -11.21 -5.10
C LEU A 76 -2.97 -10.59 -6.45
N TYR A 77 -2.31 -9.50 -6.82
CA TYR A 77 -2.30 -9.12 -8.23
C TYR A 77 -1.61 -10.22 -9.06
N PRO A 78 -2.03 -10.42 -10.33
CA PRO A 78 -1.55 -11.56 -11.13
C PRO A 78 -0.04 -11.61 -11.32
N ASP A 79 0.62 -10.45 -11.33
CA ASP A 79 2.06 -10.30 -11.57
C ASP A 79 2.91 -10.29 -10.28
N THR A 80 2.29 -10.26 -9.09
CA THR A 80 3.00 -10.12 -7.81
C THR A 80 4.09 -11.17 -7.62
N LYS A 81 3.78 -12.45 -7.74
CA LYS A 81 4.75 -13.54 -7.49
C LYS A 81 5.93 -13.47 -8.44
N THR A 82 5.66 -13.36 -9.73
CA THR A 82 6.70 -13.31 -10.77
C THR A 82 7.62 -12.11 -10.59
N VAL A 83 7.05 -10.94 -10.27
CA VAL A 83 7.86 -9.74 -10.07
C VAL A 83 8.70 -9.82 -8.82
N LEU A 84 8.14 -10.29 -7.68
CA LEU A 84 8.91 -10.48 -6.45
C LEU A 84 10.05 -11.46 -6.63
N GLU A 85 9.82 -12.61 -7.29
CA GLU A 85 10.84 -13.60 -7.60
C GLU A 85 12.00 -13.01 -8.43
N ILE A 86 11.69 -12.28 -9.50
CA ILE A 86 12.70 -11.67 -10.36
C ILE A 86 13.50 -10.59 -9.62
N LEU A 87 12.82 -9.73 -8.85
CA LEU A 87 13.48 -8.66 -8.12
C LEU A 87 14.33 -9.19 -6.97
N HIS A 88 13.89 -10.25 -6.28
CA HIS A 88 14.64 -10.85 -5.16
C HIS A 88 16.00 -11.43 -5.59
N ASN A 89 16.18 -11.79 -6.87
CA ASN A 89 17.48 -12.21 -7.39
C ASN A 89 18.52 -11.07 -7.45
N ARG A 90 18.09 -9.81 -7.36
CA ARG A 90 18.93 -8.61 -7.53
C ARG A 90 18.92 -7.68 -6.33
N TYR A 91 17.85 -7.69 -5.56
CA TYR A 91 17.60 -6.77 -4.45
C TYR A 91 17.14 -7.55 -3.21
N LYS A 92 17.39 -6.99 -2.04
CA LYS A 92 16.69 -7.39 -0.83
C LYS A 92 15.29 -6.79 -0.83
N ILE A 93 14.29 -7.55 -0.42
CA ILE A 93 12.90 -7.13 -0.39
C ILE A 93 12.42 -7.00 1.04
N GLY A 94 11.90 -5.82 1.37
CA GLY A 94 11.26 -5.53 2.65
C GLY A 94 9.78 -5.16 2.49
N ILE A 95 9.02 -5.33 3.55
CA ILE A 95 7.64 -4.87 3.66
C ILE A 95 7.57 -3.78 4.72
N ILE A 96 6.89 -2.67 4.43
CA ILE A 96 6.53 -1.63 5.39
C ILE A 96 5.02 -1.41 5.30
N ALA A 97 4.25 -1.92 6.25
CA ALA A 97 2.80 -1.96 6.13
C ALA A 97 2.06 -1.54 7.41
N ASN A 98 0.94 -0.81 7.22
CA ASN A 98 -0.03 -0.55 8.27
C ASN A 98 -1.01 -1.72 8.33
N GLN A 99 -0.74 -2.69 9.19
CA GLN A 99 -1.48 -3.94 9.26
C GLN A 99 -1.82 -4.34 10.69
N LEU A 100 -2.85 -5.16 10.83
CA LEU A 100 -3.14 -5.90 12.07
C LEU A 100 -2.07 -6.98 12.31
N PRO A 101 -1.96 -7.53 13.53
CA PRO A 101 -1.09 -8.68 13.80
C PRO A 101 -1.33 -9.85 12.84
N GLY A 102 -0.29 -10.64 12.55
CA GLY A 102 -0.39 -11.80 11.66
C GLY A 102 0.00 -11.50 10.20
N LEU A 103 0.79 -10.46 9.97
CA LEU A 103 1.24 -10.13 8.61
C LEU A 103 2.12 -11.23 8.01
N GLU A 104 3.00 -11.84 8.80
CA GLU A 104 3.90 -12.89 8.31
C GLU A 104 3.12 -14.11 7.83
N GLU A 105 2.17 -14.60 8.62
CA GLU A 105 1.28 -15.72 8.27
C GLU A 105 0.45 -15.40 7.02
N ARG A 106 0.05 -14.13 6.86
CA ARG A 106 -0.66 -13.70 5.66
C ARG A 106 0.24 -13.75 4.41
N LEU A 107 1.51 -13.36 4.51
CA LEU A 107 2.47 -13.51 3.41
C LEU A 107 2.74 -14.97 3.06
N GLU A 108 2.77 -15.86 4.07
CA GLU A 108 2.87 -17.31 3.88
C GLU A 108 1.65 -17.87 3.16
N LYS A 109 0.44 -17.51 3.58
CA LYS A 109 -0.84 -17.89 2.92
C LYS A 109 -0.84 -17.52 1.44
N PHE A 110 -0.30 -16.35 1.10
CA PHE A 110 -0.15 -15.92 -0.29
C PHE A 110 1.06 -16.55 -1.01
N ALA A 111 1.90 -17.30 -0.31
CA ALA A 111 3.14 -17.88 -0.82
C ALA A 111 4.08 -16.82 -1.46
N ILE A 112 4.26 -15.70 -0.75
CA ILE A 112 5.21 -14.62 -1.12
C ILE A 112 6.23 -14.34 0.00
N ARG A 113 6.08 -14.95 1.19
CA ARG A 113 7.00 -14.80 2.32
C ARG A 113 8.44 -15.15 1.96
N GLN A 114 8.63 -16.14 1.11
CA GLN A 114 9.95 -16.64 0.67
C GLN A 114 10.80 -15.60 -0.08
N TRP A 115 10.17 -14.57 -0.66
CA TRP A 115 10.86 -13.47 -1.33
C TRP A 115 10.97 -12.22 -0.46
N THR A 116 10.71 -12.32 0.83
CA THR A 116 10.70 -11.18 1.75
C THR A 116 11.81 -11.35 2.79
N ASP A 117 12.80 -10.46 2.78
CA ASP A 117 13.95 -10.49 3.71
C ASP A 117 13.65 -9.76 5.03
N LEU A 118 12.73 -8.78 5.02
CA LEU A 118 12.38 -7.96 6.19
C LEU A 118 10.90 -7.61 6.20
N ILE A 119 10.25 -7.72 7.36
CA ILE A 119 8.85 -7.34 7.55
C ILE A 119 8.75 -6.32 8.69
N ILE A 120 8.20 -5.15 8.40
CA ILE A 120 7.91 -4.10 9.38
C ILE A 120 6.41 -3.82 9.34
N SER A 121 5.71 -4.32 10.34
CA SER A 121 4.27 -4.13 10.53
C SER A 121 4.01 -3.08 11.61
N SER A 122 3.03 -2.22 11.40
CA SER A 122 2.62 -1.22 12.40
C SER A 122 2.14 -1.87 13.70
N ALA A 123 1.53 -3.04 13.63
CA ALA A 123 1.07 -3.78 14.80
C ALA A 123 2.23 -4.26 15.68
N ASP A 124 3.35 -4.66 15.07
CA ASP A 124 4.48 -5.25 15.78
C ASP A 124 5.42 -4.17 16.33
N CYS A 125 5.62 -3.08 15.57
CA CYS A 125 6.57 -2.03 15.96
C CYS A 125 5.95 -0.83 16.70
N GLY A 126 4.62 -0.71 16.74
CA GLY A 126 3.91 0.39 17.38
C GLY A 126 3.96 1.73 16.64
N PHE A 127 4.55 1.77 15.43
CA PHE A 127 4.57 2.95 14.57
C PHE A 127 3.81 2.66 13.28
N SER A 128 3.03 3.62 12.80
CA SER A 128 2.29 3.49 11.54
C SER A 128 2.69 4.55 10.53
N LYS A 129 2.63 4.23 9.25
CA LYS A 129 2.71 5.22 8.16
C LYS A 129 1.57 6.24 8.30
N PRO A 130 1.78 7.53 8.10
CA PRO A 130 2.94 8.17 7.49
C PRO A 130 4.07 8.58 8.45
N SER A 131 4.10 8.10 9.70
CA SER A 131 5.18 8.42 10.61
C SER A 131 6.54 8.00 10.03
N SER A 132 7.51 8.91 10.01
CA SER A 132 8.88 8.60 9.58
C SER A 132 9.55 7.49 10.41
N LYS A 133 9.08 7.26 11.64
CA LYS A 133 9.65 6.26 12.55
C LYS A 133 9.59 4.84 12.00
N ILE A 134 8.51 4.45 11.32
CA ILE A 134 8.38 3.09 10.75
C ILE A 134 9.39 2.89 9.61
N PHE A 135 9.62 3.91 8.77
CA PHE A 135 10.61 3.87 7.70
C PHE A 135 12.04 3.86 8.24
N GLN A 136 12.32 4.70 9.26
CA GLN A 136 13.62 4.73 9.93
C GLN A 136 13.96 3.38 10.56
N LEU A 137 12.97 2.74 11.22
CA LEU A 137 13.12 1.40 11.76
C LEU A 137 13.45 0.37 10.66
N ALA A 138 12.73 0.44 9.53
CA ALA A 138 12.98 -0.43 8.39
C ALA A 138 14.41 -0.26 7.84
N LEU A 139 14.85 0.97 7.64
CA LEU A 139 16.21 1.28 7.17
C LEU A 139 17.28 0.84 8.16
N GLN A 140 17.04 1.02 9.47
CA GLN A 140 17.95 0.58 10.53
C GLN A 140 18.09 -0.95 10.54
N GLN A 141 16.97 -1.69 10.52
CA GLN A 141 17.02 -3.16 10.51
C GLN A 141 17.62 -3.72 9.22
N ALA A 142 17.35 -3.05 8.09
CA ALA A 142 17.96 -3.38 6.80
C ALA A 142 19.45 -3.01 6.72
N SER A 143 20.01 -2.30 7.72
CA SER A 143 21.36 -1.73 7.68
C SER A 143 21.62 -0.98 6.36
N CYS A 144 20.63 -0.16 5.93
CA CYS A 144 20.60 0.48 4.63
C CYS A 144 20.41 1.99 4.76
N SER A 145 21.14 2.77 3.95
CA SER A 145 20.86 4.20 3.83
C SER A 145 19.60 4.44 3.00
N ALA A 146 18.87 5.52 3.29
CA ALA A 146 17.67 5.88 2.53
C ALA A 146 17.96 6.02 1.02
N SER A 147 19.10 6.60 0.66
CA SER A 147 19.52 6.76 -0.75
C SER A 147 19.80 5.46 -1.50
N SER A 148 19.94 4.33 -0.78
CA SER A 148 20.12 2.99 -1.34
C SER A 148 18.85 2.15 -1.27
N ALA A 149 17.72 2.76 -0.92
CA ALA A 149 16.43 2.11 -0.76
C ALA A 149 15.37 2.73 -1.67
N ILE A 150 14.44 1.89 -2.10
CA ILE A 150 13.26 2.27 -2.88
C ILE A 150 12.02 1.96 -2.03
N MET A 151 11.04 2.87 -1.98
CA MET A 151 9.70 2.60 -1.45
C MET A 151 8.71 2.53 -2.59
N ILE A 152 7.91 1.46 -2.62
CA ILE A 152 6.84 1.24 -3.58
C ILE A 152 5.53 1.10 -2.82
N GLY A 153 4.57 1.94 -3.14
CA GLY A 153 3.25 1.92 -2.51
C GLY A 153 2.20 2.60 -3.36
N ASP A 154 0.93 2.37 -3.01
CA ASP A 154 -0.22 2.93 -3.71
C ASP A 154 -0.63 4.32 -3.20
N ARG A 155 -0.23 4.69 -1.97
CA ARG A 155 -0.68 5.91 -1.32
C ARG A 155 0.37 7.00 -1.30
N LEU A 156 0.05 8.15 -1.90
CA LEU A 156 0.93 9.34 -1.87
C LEU A 156 1.22 9.79 -0.44
N ASP A 157 0.19 9.93 0.40
CA ASP A 157 0.30 10.43 1.77
C ASP A 157 1.02 9.48 2.73
N ASN A 158 0.81 8.17 2.58
CA ASN A 158 1.33 7.16 3.50
C ASN A 158 2.68 6.58 3.09
N ASP A 159 2.93 6.43 1.79
CA ASP A 159 4.10 5.70 1.28
C ASP A 159 5.11 6.64 0.64
N ILE A 160 4.67 7.52 -0.25
CA ILE A 160 5.54 8.31 -1.11
C ILE A 160 6.12 9.51 -0.36
N VAL A 161 5.27 10.36 0.20
CA VAL A 161 5.71 11.58 0.90
C VAL A 161 6.68 11.29 2.03
N PRO A 162 6.38 10.38 3.00
CA PRO A 162 7.28 10.13 4.11
C PRO A 162 8.59 9.45 3.69
N ALA A 163 8.56 8.55 2.71
CA ALA A 163 9.76 7.90 2.18
C ALA A 163 10.67 8.90 1.45
N LYS A 164 10.08 9.76 0.60
CA LYS A 164 10.80 10.81 -0.10
C LYS A 164 11.43 11.82 0.85
N ALA A 165 10.73 12.21 1.91
CA ALA A 165 11.25 13.10 2.93
C ALA A 165 12.49 12.54 3.66
N LEU A 166 12.66 11.23 3.72
CA LEU A 166 13.85 10.57 4.25
C LEU A 166 14.97 10.37 3.22
N GLY A 167 14.72 10.69 1.95
CA GLY A 167 15.69 10.53 0.86
C GLY A 167 15.67 9.14 0.20
N MET A 168 14.61 8.35 0.41
CA MET A 168 14.39 7.12 -0.36
C MET A 168 13.95 7.47 -1.79
N LYS A 169 14.25 6.59 -2.74
CA LYS A 169 13.63 6.61 -4.06
C LYS A 169 12.18 6.14 -3.95
N THR A 170 11.28 6.74 -4.70
CA THR A 170 9.86 6.48 -4.56
C THR A 170 9.22 6.06 -5.89
N ILE A 171 8.39 5.02 -5.84
CA ILE A 171 7.59 4.54 -6.97
C ILE A 171 6.14 4.43 -6.54
N TRP A 172 5.28 5.23 -7.14
CA TRP A 172 3.85 5.17 -6.91
C TRP A 172 3.20 4.18 -7.86
N ILE A 173 2.54 3.16 -7.31
CA ILE A 173 1.74 2.23 -8.11
C ILE A 173 0.27 2.67 -8.07
N LYS A 174 -0.31 2.95 -9.24
CA LYS A 174 -1.70 3.41 -9.38
C LYS A 174 -2.64 2.21 -9.37
N LYS A 175 -2.93 1.71 -8.17
CA LYS A 175 -3.87 0.62 -7.90
C LYS A 175 -4.90 1.03 -6.86
N GLY A 176 -5.99 0.26 -6.78
CA GLY A 176 -7.05 0.53 -5.83
C GLY A 176 -7.64 1.94 -5.97
N PHE A 177 -8.26 2.41 -4.90
CA PHE A 177 -8.89 3.74 -4.87
C PHE A 177 -7.88 4.88 -4.81
N SER A 178 -6.70 4.65 -4.23
CA SER A 178 -5.63 5.67 -4.14
C SER A 178 -5.10 6.09 -5.51
N ALA A 179 -5.33 5.28 -6.55
CA ALA A 179 -5.00 5.63 -7.94
C ALA A 179 -5.71 6.90 -8.45
N TYR A 180 -6.81 7.28 -7.82
CA TYR A 180 -7.58 8.48 -8.17
C TYR A 180 -7.12 9.74 -7.42
N SER A 181 -6.24 9.60 -6.42
CA SER A 181 -5.75 10.74 -5.64
C SER A 181 -4.90 11.66 -6.53
N PRO A 182 -5.15 12.99 -6.49
CA PRO A 182 -4.34 13.95 -7.23
C PRO A 182 -2.99 14.16 -6.53
N ILE A 183 -1.96 14.48 -7.30
CA ILE A 183 -0.73 15.07 -6.77
C ILE A 183 -1.02 16.54 -6.53
N GLN A 184 -1.00 16.99 -5.27
CA GLN A 184 -1.36 18.34 -4.87
C GLN A 184 -0.14 19.25 -4.64
N SER A 185 1.04 18.65 -4.49
CA SER A 185 2.27 19.40 -4.22
C SER A 185 3.51 18.70 -4.78
N PRO A 186 4.63 19.41 -5.00
CA PRO A 186 5.89 18.80 -5.44
C PRO A 186 6.45 17.73 -4.46
N SER A 187 6.08 17.80 -3.18
CA SER A 187 6.50 16.80 -2.19
C SER A 187 5.80 15.46 -2.37
N GLU A 188 4.63 15.46 -3.00
CA GLU A 188 3.85 14.25 -3.31
C GLU A 188 4.27 13.61 -4.64
N GLU A 189 5.02 14.32 -5.48
CA GLU A 189 5.43 13.80 -6.77
C GLU A 189 6.42 12.65 -6.61
N PRO A 190 6.06 11.40 -7.03
CA PRO A 190 6.95 10.26 -6.93
C PRO A 190 8.10 10.39 -7.96
N ASP A 191 9.19 9.66 -7.76
CA ASP A 191 10.24 9.60 -8.76
C ASP A 191 9.79 8.84 -10.02
N PHE A 192 8.93 7.83 -9.84
CA PHE A 192 8.29 7.09 -10.94
C PHE A 192 6.83 6.78 -10.57
N THR A 193 6.02 6.66 -11.61
CA THR A 193 4.63 6.18 -11.52
C THR A 193 4.47 4.96 -12.40
N ILE A 194 3.83 3.91 -11.88
CA ILE A 194 3.57 2.66 -12.60
C ILE A 194 2.10 2.26 -12.48
N ASN A 195 1.60 1.44 -13.40
CA ASN A 195 0.23 0.92 -13.38
C ASN A 195 0.17 -0.57 -13.04
N SER A 196 1.30 -1.28 -13.14
CA SER A 196 1.43 -2.70 -12.79
C SER A 196 2.78 -2.96 -12.12
N LEU A 197 2.87 -4.03 -11.34
CA LEU A 197 4.16 -4.43 -10.76
C LEU A 197 5.17 -4.82 -11.84
N SER A 198 4.70 -5.37 -12.96
CA SER A 198 5.55 -5.73 -14.10
C SER A 198 6.29 -4.53 -14.72
N ASP A 199 5.78 -3.30 -14.54
CA ASP A 199 6.47 -2.10 -15.00
C ASP A 199 7.79 -1.86 -14.25
N LEU A 200 7.93 -2.40 -13.01
CA LEU A 200 9.17 -2.34 -12.24
C LEU A 200 10.34 -2.98 -12.98
N LEU A 201 10.09 -4.05 -13.72
CA LEU A 201 11.12 -4.78 -14.46
C LEU A 201 11.73 -3.98 -15.63
N LYS A 202 11.10 -2.86 -16.00
CA LYS A 202 11.61 -1.92 -17.01
C LYS A 202 12.41 -0.76 -16.37
N ILE A 203 12.19 -0.52 -15.08
CA ILE A 203 12.78 0.61 -14.34
C ILE A 203 13.99 0.15 -13.53
N LEU A 204 13.92 -1.08 -12.99
CA LEU A 204 14.89 -1.69 -12.10
C LEU A 204 15.64 -2.84 -12.77
#